data_e417d8ef38374f29790cda000427f971
#
_entry.id   e417d8ef38374f29790cda000427f971
#
_cell.length_a   1.000
_cell.length_b   1.000
_cell.length_c   1.000
_cell.angle_alpha   90.00
_cell.angle_beta   90.00
_cell.angle_gamma   90.00
#
_symmetry.space_group_name_H-M   'P 1'
#
loop_
_entity.id
_entity.type
_entity.pdbx_description
1 polymer ?
#
loop_
_entity_poly.entity_id
_entity_poly.type
_entity_poly.pdbx_seq_one_letter_code
_entity_poly.pdbx_strand_id
1 'polypeptide(L)'
;MAKNKENLQKLLEFLDKSILHVPENKWFVDELCKRIGTTSTDIANKDSRKIEDIEHYLGLDFKIDSEVSPIDYTFLEDDLQRIAESDHREMMRFKLGLRGHNKNFAEFCRYVQYQAELLLNYFYDVKYKKDINKIIKVIEENNRYYHCPEKPEYHPKKIEDIGFKYKLWAFHKQNEFEGVGELDNVINVRNSLSHRSIKVNKPEISYLRSILEKEGAIFTIDGGMIKKGTPDAVYYSDNAKNYRFEFFLLEAPYNRIEKALCALVDKIYEKI
;
A
#
# COMPACT_ATOMS: atom_id res chain seq x y z
N MET A 1 13.56 -11.14 -22.29
CA MET A 1 13.10 -9.96 -21.49
C MET A 1 14.21 -8.95 -21.21
N ALA A 2 15.39 -9.31 -20.69
CA ALA A 2 16.47 -8.37 -20.35
C ALA A 2 16.91 -7.44 -21.51
N LYS A 3 17.03 -7.97 -22.73
CA LYS A 3 17.46 -7.20 -23.92
C LYS A 3 16.46 -6.12 -24.33
N ASN A 4 15.18 -6.31 -24.05
CA ASN A 4 14.13 -5.32 -24.33
C ASN A 4 14.18 -4.17 -23.32
N LYS A 5 14.42 -4.47 -22.05
CA LYS A 5 14.56 -3.47 -20.98
C LYS A 5 15.74 -2.51 -21.26
N GLU A 6 16.89 -3.04 -21.65
CA GLU A 6 18.08 -2.24 -22.00
C GLU A 6 17.83 -1.31 -23.20
N ASN A 7 17.14 -1.80 -24.23
CA ASN A 7 16.80 -0.98 -25.38
C ASN A 7 15.81 0.14 -25.04
N LEU A 8 14.86 -0.11 -24.19
CA LEU A 8 13.91 0.89 -23.71
C LEU A 8 14.59 1.95 -22.81
N GLN A 9 15.54 1.55 -21.98
CA GLN A 9 16.37 2.49 -21.22
C GLN A 9 17.14 3.45 -22.15
N LYS A 10 17.81 2.92 -23.16
CA LYS A 10 18.52 3.74 -24.15
C LYS A 10 17.58 4.69 -24.89
N LEU A 11 16.33 4.25 -25.17
CA LEU A 11 15.31 5.09 -25.77
C LEU A 11 14.92 6.25 -24.84
N LEU A 12 14.68 5.97 -23.56
CA LEU A 12 14.36 7.04 -22.58
C LEU A 12 15.50 8.04 -22.42
N GLU A 13 16.74 7.57 -22.29
CA GLU A 13 17.91 8.45 -22.22
C GLU A 13 18.05 9.31 -23.48
N PHE A 14 17.75 8.75 -24.64
CA PHE A 14 17.75 9.47 -25.92
C PHE A 14 16.63 10.52 -25.96
N LEU A 15 15.40 10.17 -25.54
CA LEU A 15 14.27 11.08 -25.45
C LEU A 15 14.61 12.25 -24.53
N ASP A 16 15.11 11.99 -23.33
CA ASP A 16 15.45 13.01 -22.36
C ASP A 16 16.56 13.94 -22.86
N LYS A 17 17.67 13.38 -23.31
CA LYS A 17 18.85 14.17 -23.72
C LYS A 17 18.69 14.89 -25.04
N SER A 18 17.94 14.32 -25.99
CA SER A 18 17.98 14.75 -27.39
C SER A 18 16.65 15.25 -27.94
N ILE A 19 15.53 15.04 -27.24
CA ILE A 19 14.20 15.34 -27.76
C ILE A 19 13.39 16.26 -26.85
N LEU A 20 13.22 15.91 -25.58
CA LEU A 20 12.26 16.55 -24.70
C LEU A 20 12.61 18.02 -24.38
N HIS A 21 13.89 18.39 -24.38
CA HIS A 21 14.37 19.71 -24.05
C HIS A 21 14.76 20.56 -25.28
N VAL A 22 14.54 20.05 -26.50
CA VAL A 22 14.84 20.75 -27.76
C VAL A 22 13.57 21.43 -28.27
N PRO A 23 13.54 22.80 -28.38
CA PRO A 23 12.33 23.55 -28.74
C PRO A 23 11.71 23.15 -30.08
N GLU A 24 12.52 22.74 -31.03
CA GLU A 24 12.11 22.29 -32.36
C GLU A 24 11.31 20.99 -32.34
N ASN A 25 11.46 20.22 -31.29
CA ASN A 25 10.77 18.92 -31.11
C ASN A 25 9.42 19.05 -30.39
N LYS A 26 8.95 20.28 -30.15
CA LYS A 26 7.69 20.50 -29.43
C LYS A 26 6.51 19.72 -30.01
N TRP A 27 6.40 19.63 -31.33
CA TRP A 27 5.34 18.89 -32.02
C TRP A 27 5.34 17.40 -31.63
N PHE A 28 6.52 16.79 -31.49
CA PHE A 28 6.66 15.39 -31.09
C PHE A 28 6.26 15.20 -29.63
N VAL A 29 6.68 16.12 -28.77
CA VAL A 29 6.30 16.10 -27.34
C VAL A 29 4.79 16.25 -27.18
N ASP A 30 4.17 17.17 -27.94
CA ASP A 30 2.71 17.37 -27.93
C ASP A 30 1.95 16.12 -28.37
N GLU A 31 2.41 15.44 -29.45
CA GLU A 31 1.80 14.21 -29.93
C GLU A 31 1.99 13.04 -28.95
N LEU A 32 3.16 12.94 -28.32
CA LEU A 32 3.42 11.95 -27.28
C LEU A 32 2.50 12.17 -26.07
N CYS A 33 2.40 13.42 -25.60
CA CYS A 33 1.51 13.78 -24.49
C CYS A 33 0.04 13.49 -24.79
N LYS A 34 -0.41 13.76 -26.00
CA LYS A 34 -1.77 13.43 -26.43
C LYS A 34 -2.05 11.93 -26.36
N ARG A 35 -1.10 11.10 -26.76
CA ARG A 35 -1.22 9.63 -26.70
C ARG A 35 -1.25 9.08 -25.29
N ILE A 36 -0.50 9.70 -24.37
CA ILE A 36 -0.46 9.28 -22.95
C ILE A 36 -1.49 10.03 -22.07
N GLY A 37 -2.30 10.92 -22.66
CA GLY A 37 -3.36 11.64 -21.94
C GLY A 37 -2.88 12.77 -21.02
N THR A 38 -1.73 13.36 -21.32
CA THR A 38 -1.16 14.51 -20.57
C THR A 38 -0.92 15.73 -21.48
N THR A 39 -0.43 16.85 -20.96
CA THR A 39 -0.15 18.06 -21.73
C THR A 39 1.35 18.36 -21.82
N SER A 40 1.81 18.96 -22.94
CA SER A 40 3.23 19.29 -23.14
C SER A 40 3.75 20.33 -22.15
N THR A 41 2.92 21.28 -21.73
CA THR A 41 3.25 22.26 -20.69
C THR A 41 3.60 21.63 -19.36
N ASP A 42 3.04 20.50 -19.10
CA ASP A 42 3.28 19.75 -17.90
C ASP A 42 4.64 19.02 -17.92
N ILE A 43 5.12 18.55 -19.06
CA ILE A 43 6.47 17.98 -19.24
C ILE A 43 7.53 19.08 -19.16
N ALA A 44 7.28 20.25 -19.76
CA ALA A 44 8.22 21.38 -19.78
C ALA A 44 8.50 21.95 -18.37
N ASN A 45 7.59 21.77 -17.41
CA ASN A 45 7.74 22.25 -16.04
C ASN A 45 8.62 21.36 -15.15
N LYS A 46 9.43 20.46 -15.72
CA LYS A 46 10.32 19.52 -14.99
C LYS A 46 9.58 18.73 -13.90
N ASP A 47 8.30 18.46 -14.10
CA ASP A 47 7.57 17.62 -13.17
C ASP A 47 8.03 16.18 -13.36
N SER A 48 8.93 15.72 -12.49
CA SER A 48 9.46 14.34 -12.49
C SER A 48 8.36 13.27 -12.55
N ARG A 49 7.15 13.60 -12.06
CA ARG A 49 5.98 12.70 -12.08
C ARG A 49 5.58 12.26 -13.50
N LYS A 50 5.87 13.05 -14.52
CA LYS A 50 5.44 12.70 -15.89
C LYS A 50 6.44 11.87 -16.66
N ILE A 51 7.71 11.98 -16.31
CA ILE A 51 8.71 11.00 -16.73
C ILE A 51 8.33 9.64 -16.13
N GLU A 52 7.90 9.63 -14.86
CA GLU A 52 7.40 8.45 -14.17
C GLU A 52 6.14 7.86 -14.84
N ASP A 53 5.21 8.69 -15.30
CA ASP A 53 4.02 8.26 -16.05
C ASP A 53 4.39 7.65 -17.41
N ILE A 54 5.39 8.21 -18.10
CA ILE A 54 5.91 7.67 -19.37
C ILE A 54 6.65 6.34 -19.10
N GLU A 55 7.51 6.29 -18.10
CA GLU A 55 8.22 5.09 -17.68
C GLU A 55 7.25 3.97 -17.36
N HIS A 56 6.18 4.29 -16.65
CA HIS A 56 5.13 3.33 -16.32
C HIS A 56 4.35 2.87 -17.56
N TYR A 57 3.92 3.81 -18.43
CA TYR A 57 3.22 3.46 -19.68
C TYR A 57 4.05 2.54 -20.57
N LEU A 58 5.38 2.73 -20.56
CA LEU A 58 6.34 1.86 -21.24
C LEU A 58 6.69 0.60 -20.46
N GLY A 59 6.13 0.40 -19.27
CA GLY A 59 6.48 -0.73 -18.39
C GLY A 59 7.87 -0.64 -17.76
N LEU A 60 8.41 0.57 -17.63
CA LEU A 60 9.76 0.87 -17.17
C LEU A 60 9.72 1.48 -15.76
N ASP A 61 9.24 0.75 -14.79
CA ASP A 61 9.09 1.22 -13.39
C ASP A 61 10.45 1.29 -12.64
N PHE A 62 11.44 1.99 -13.19
CA PHE A 62 12.80 2.01 -12.65
C PHE A 62 12.89 2.63 -11.25
N LYS A 63 12.13 3.69 -10.97
CA LYS A 63 12.18 4.34 -9.65
C LYS A 63 11.64 3.43 -8.56
N ILE A 64 10.58 2.68 -8.85
CA ILE A 64 10.03 1.74 -7.86
C ILE A 64 11.09 0.69 -7.51
N ASP A 65 11.81 0.17 -8.52
CA ASP A 65 12.87 -0.82 -8.30
C ASP A 65 14.08 -0.24 -7.54
N SER A 66 14.33 1.07 -7.60
CA SER A 66 15.49 1.73 -6.96
C SER A 66 15.20 2.36 -5.61
N GLU A 67 13.97 2.80 -5.35
CA GLU A 67 13.57 3.45 -4.09
C GLU A 67 12.92 2.47 -3.09
N VAL A 68 12.52 1.29 -3.57
CA VAL A 68 11.95 0.26 -2.73
C VAL A 68 13.09 -0.56 -2.14
N SER A 69 13.24 -0.50 -0.83
CA SER A 69 14.00 -1.53 -0.10
C SER A 69 13.29 -2.86 -0.36
N PRO A 70 13.89 -3.77 -1.16
CA PRO A 70 13.16 -4.96 -1.57
C PRO A 70 12.88 -5.81 -0.33
N ILE A 71 11.61 -6.05 -0.05
CA ILE A 71 11.24 -7.11 0.87
C ILE A 71 11.70 -8.41 0.19
N ASP A 72 12.44 -9.23 0.91
CA ASP A 72 12.92 -10.50 0.39
C ASP A 72 11.82 -11.56 0.47
N TYR A 73 11.30 -11.97 -0.69
CA TYR A 73 10.30 -13.01 -0.84
C TYR A 73 10.87 -14.32 -1.41
N THR A 74 12.20 -14.45 -1.52
CA THR A 74 12.87 -15.62 -2.15
C THR A 74 12.63 -16.94 -1.43
N PHE A 75 12.12 -16.91 -0.20
CA PHE A 75 11.72 -18.09 0.57
C PHE A 75 10.37 -18.67 0.14
N LEU A 76 9.59 -17.94 -0.66
CA LEU A 76 8.32 -18.42 -1.21
C LEU A 76 8.55 -19.28 -2.45
N GLU A 77 7.58 -20.13 -2.78
CA GLU A 77 7.53 -20.81 -4.08
C GLU A 77 7.46 -19.79 -5.23
N ASP A 78 8.06 -20.09 -6.38
CA ASP A 78 8.24 -19.16 -7.52
C ASP A 78 6.98 -18.36 -7.89
N ASP A 79 5.81 -19.01 -7.94
CA ASP A 79 4.56 -18.35 -8.31
C ASP A 79 4.06 -17.41 -7.19
N LEU A 80 4.20 -17.81 -5.93
CA LEU A 80 3.83 -16.98 -4.78
C LEU A 80 4.79 -15.80 -4.63
N GLN A 81 6.09 -16.01 -4.87
CA GLN A 81 7.09 -14.94 -4.90
C GLN A 81 6.71 -13.88 -5.93
N ARG A 82 6.39 -14.29 -7.17
CA ARG A 82 5.99 -13.34 -8.24
C ARG A 82 4.74 -12.53 -7.87
N ILE A 83 3.76 -13.18 -7.23
CA ILE A 83 2.55 -12.50 -6.76
C ILE A 83 2.91 -11.48 -5.67
N ALA A 84 3.68 -11.88 -4.64
CA ALA A 84 4.08 -10.99 -3.55
C ALA A 84 4.88 -9.79 -4.05
N GLU A 85 5.85 -9.99 -4.95
CA GLU A 85 6.64 -8.93 -5.57
C GLU A 85 5.78 -7.99 -6.44
N SER A 86 4.79 -8.53 -7.15
CA SER A 86 3.85 -7.73 -7.95
C SER A 86 2.97 -6.86 -7.02
N ASP A 87 2.43 -7.44 -5.96
CA ASP A 87 1.61 -6.72 -4.99
C ASP A 87 2.43 -5.65 -4.25
N HIS A 88 3.71 -5.96 -3.96
CA HIS A 88 4.62 -4.99 -3.34
C HIS A 88 4.88 -3.79 -4.25
N ARG A 89 5.12 -4.01 -5.54
CA ARG A 89 5.28 -2.92 -6.52
C ARG A 89 4.04 -2.04 -6.61
N GLU A 90 2.85 -2.64 -6.66
CA GLU A 90 1.60 -1.88 -6.69
C GLU A 90 1.40 -1.10 -5.38
N MET A 91 1.68 -1.73 -4.22
CA MET A 91 1.66 -1.07 -2.92
C MET A 91 2.52 0.21 -2.92
N MET A 92 3.76 0.12 -3.41
CA MET A 92 4.68 1.24 -3.45
C MET A 92 4.25 2.33 -4.44
N ARG A 93 3.62 1.98 -5.56
CA ARG A 93 3.02 2.95 -6.48
C ARG A 93 1.99 3.85 -5.80
N PHE A 94 1.13 3.24 -4.99
CA PHE A 94 0.11 4.00 -4.25
C PHE A 94 0.70 4.78 -3.07
N LYS A 95 1.77 4.32 -2.45
CA LYS A 95 2.52 5.07 -1.43
C LYS A 95 3.19 6.31 -2.01
N LEU A 96 3.88 6.17 -3.13
CA LEU A 96 4.67 7.22 -3.75
C LEU A 96 3.82 8.20 -4.58
N GLY A 97 2.60 7.85 -4.94
CA GLY A 97 1.72 8.67 -5.76
C GLY A 97 2.16 8.70 -7.23
N LEU A 98 2.74 7.62 -7.71
CA LEU A 98 3.19 7.50 -9.10
C LEU A 98 2.00 7.44 -10.07
N ARG A 99 2.20 7.78 -11.34
CA ARG A 99 1.21 7.86 -12.43
C ARG A 99 0.34 9.13 -12.46
N GLY A 100 0.83 10.27 -11.96
CA GLY A 100 0.02 11.49 -11.91
C GLY A 100 -1.19 11.39 -10.99
N HIS A 101 -1.31 10.31 -10.22
CA HIS A 101 -2.33 10.12 -9.21
C HIS A 101 -1.84 10.57 -7.85
N ASN A 102 -2.75 11.13 -7.05
CA ASN A 102 -2.46 11.37 -5.64
C ASN A 102 -2.17 10.05 -4.94
N LYS A 103 -1.34 10.08 -3.89
CA LYS A 103 -1.16 8.96 -2.97
C LYS A 103 -2.53 8.36 -2.62
N ASN A 104 -2.65 7.05 -2.69
CA ASN A 104 -3.91 6.36 -2.41
C ASN A 104 -3.75 5.39 -1.25
N PHE A 105 -4.07 5.87 -0.06
CA PHE A 105 -3.92 5.09 1.16
C PHE A 105 -4.80 3.84 1.21
N ALA A 106 -5.99 3.87 0.61
CA ALA A 106 -6.88 2.71 0.58
C ALA A 106 -6.32 1.58 -0.28
N GLU A 107 -5.81 1.92 -1.47
CA GLU A 107 -5.19 0.94 -2.36
C GLU A 107 -3.86 0.43 -1.77
N PHE A 108 -3.04 1.31 -1.18
CA PHE A 108 -1.86 0.90 -0.43
C PHE A 108 -2.21 -0.15 0.63
N CYS A 109 -3.21 0.11 1.49
CA CYS A 109 -3.65 -0.82 2.52
C CYS A 109 -4.18 -2.14 1.92
N ARG A 110 -4.84 -2.09 0.76
CA ARG A 110 -5.32 -3.29 0.08
C ARG A 110 -4.17 -4.21 -0.32
N TYR A 111 -3.12 -3.67 -0.92
CA TYR A 111 -1.95 -4.46 -1.33
C TYR A 111 -1.10 -4.93 -0.15
N VAL A 112 -1.04 -4.17 0.95
CA VAL A 112 -0.47 -4.65 2.22
C VAL A 112 -1.23 -5.88 2.72
N GLN A 113 -2.57 -5.81 2.72
CA GLN A 113 -3.40 -6.94 3.16
C GLN A 113 -3.20 -8.17 2.29
N TYR A 114 -3.14 -8.03 0.96
CA TYR A 114 -2.93 -9.15 0.05
C TYR A 114 -1.61 -9.87 0.34
N GLN A 115 -0.52 -9.12 0.49
CA GLN A 115 0.79 -9.67 0.83
C GLN A 115 0.76 -10.35 2.21
N ALA A 116 0.25 -9.68 3.24
CA ALA A 116 0.18 -10.25 4.59
C ALA A 116 -0.71 -11.50 4.66
N GLU A 117 -1.80 -11.55 3.90
CA GLU A 117 -2.68 -12.71 3.84
C GLU A 117 -2.02 -13.89 3.11
N LEU A 118 -1.37 -13.64 1.97
CA LEU A 118 -0.58 -14.63 1.24
C LEU A 118 0.49 -15.25 2.13
N LEU A 119 1.25 -14.42 2.83
CA LEU A 119 2.33 -14.84 3.74
C LEU A 119 1.83 -15.70 4.89
N LEU A 120 0.73 -15.31 5.54
CA LEU A 120 0.14 -16.09 6.61
C LEU A 120 -0.43 -17.42 6.10
N ASN A 121 -1.08 -17.44 4.94
CA ASN A 121 -1.56 -18.67 4.33
C ASN A 121 -0.39 -19.62 4.05
N TYR A 122 0.67 -19.12 3.43
CA TYR A 122 1.87 -19.88 3.15
C TYR A 122 2.51 -20.45 4.44
N PHE A 123 2.68 -19.61 5.48
CA PHE A 123 3.22 -20.06 6.76
C PHE A 123 2.43 -21.22 7.37
N TYR A 124 1.10 -21.11 7.46
CA TYR A 124 0.27 -22.16 8.04
C TYR A 124 0.28 -23.43 7.20
N ASP A 125 0.24 -23.28 5.87
CA ASP A 125 0.26 -24.42 4.95
C ASP A 125 1.58 -25.21 5.04
N VAL A 126 2.70 -24.52 5.04
CA VAL A 126 4.02 -25.13 5.14
C VAL A 126 4.21 -25.78 6.51
N LYS A 127 3.98 -25.02 7.59
CA LYS A 127 4.22 -25.49 8.96
C LYS A 127 3.36 -26.66 9.36
N TYR A 128 2.11 -26.69 8.93
CA TYR A 128 1.15 -27.74 9.28
C TYR A 128 0.86 -28.71 8.13
N LYS A 129 1.67 -28.67 7.05
CA LYS A 129 1.59 -29.57 5.89
C LYS A 129 0.18 -29.62 5.28
N LYS A 130 -0.45 -28.45 5.15
CA LYS A 130 -1.81 -28.26 4.63
C LYS A 130 -2.90 -29.05 5.39
N ASP A 131 -2.64 -29.47 6.64
CA ASP A 131 -3.63 -30.14 7.49
C ASP A 131 -4.54 -29.10 8.11
N ILE A 132 -5.69 -28.86 7.47
CA ILE A 132 -6.64 -27.81 7.87
C ILE A 132 -7.14 -28.01 9.32
N ASN A 133 -7.31 -29.25 9.78
CA ASN A 133 -7.79 -29.51 11.14
C ASN A 133 -6.76 -29.10 12.20
N LYS A 134 -5.47 -29.33 11.92
CA LYS A 134 -4.39 -28.82 12.79
C LYS A 134 -4.31 -27.31 12.78
N ILE A 135 -4.46 -26.69 11.60
CA ILE A 135 -4.46 -25.24 11.45
C ILE A 135 -5.59 -24.62 12.26
N ILE A 136 -6.81 -25.12 12.12
CA ILE A 136 -7.99 -24.66 12.88
C ILE A 136 -7.70 -24.73 14.38
N LYS A 137 -7.26 -25.89 14.86
CA LYS A 137 -6.96 -26.10 16.29
C LYS A 137 -5.93 -25.10 16.81
N VAL A 138 -4.85 -24.88 16.06
CA VAL A 138 -3.81 -23.93 16.44
C VAL A 138 -4.33 -22.50 16.48
N ILE A 139 -5.18 -22.11 15.53
CA ILE A 139 -5.76 -20.76 15.51
C ILE A 139 -6.73 -20.59 16.69
N GLU A 140 -7.54 -21.58 17.02
CA GLU A 140 -8.45 -21.57 18.21
C GLU A 140 -7.68 -21.43 19.52
N GLU A 141 -6.59 -22.19 19.69
CA GLU A 141 -5.75 -22.15 20.89
C GLU A 141 -5.05 -20.78 21.08
N ASN A 142 -4.76 -20.09 19.99
CA ASN A 142 -4.00 -18.85 20.01
C ASN A 142 -4.84 -17.60 19.74
N ASN A 143 -6.12 -17.73 19.40
CA ASN A 143 -7.02 -16.60 19.20
C ASN A 143 -8.39 -16.88 19.84
N ARG A 144 -8.61 -16.31 21.03
CA ARG A 144 -9.86 -16.49 21.82
C ARG A 144 -11.15 -16.04 21.11
N TYR A 145 -11.03 -15.28 20.02
CA TYR A 145 -12.18 -14.79 19.28
C TYR A 145 -12.51 -15.66 18.06
N TYR A 146 -11.67 -16.65 17.76
CA TYR A 146 -11.93 -17.57 16.68
C TYR A 146 -12.51 -18.88 17.27
N HIS A 147 -13.64 -19.29 16.74
CA HIS A 147 -14.26 -20.56 17.02
C HIS A 147 -14.66 -21.18 15.69
N CYS A 148 -14.25 -22.40 15.44
CA CYS A 148 -14.70 -23.14 14.26
C CYS A 148 -16.23 -23.28 14.34
N PRO A 149 -16.97 -23.04 13.25
CA PRO A 149 -18.41 -23.22 13.24
C PRO A 149 -18.81 -24.62 13.69
N GLU A 150 -19.87 -24.75 14.52
CA GLU A 150 -20.34 -26.05 15.00
C GLU A 150 -20.87 -26.95 13.86
N LYS A 151 -21.44 -26.35 12.83
CA LYS A 151 -22.02 -27.08 11.70
C LYS A 151 -20.95 -27.46 10.70
N PRO A 152 -20.77 -28.76 10.38
CA PRO A 152 -19.71 -29.23 9.47
C PRO A 152 -19.70 -28.58 8.08
N GLU A 153 -20.86 -28.17 7.59
CA GLU A 153 -21.00 -27.49 6.28
C GLU A 153 -20.30 -26.14 6.22
N TYR A 154 -20.07 -25.49 7.37
CA TYR A 154 -19.37 -24.21 7.48
C TYR A 154 -17.91 -24.34 7.95
N HIS A 155 -17.43 -25.57 8.16
CA HIS A 155 -16.03 -25.77 8.52
C HIS A 155 -15.12 -25.28 7.39
N PRO A 156 -14.05 -24.54 7.72
CA PRO A 156 -13.02 -24.18 6.73
C PRO A 156 -12.46 -25.44 6.07
N LYS A 157 -12.37 -25.43 4.75
CA LYS A 157 -11.79 -26.54 3.98
C LYS A 157 -10.33 -26.29 3.62
N LYS A 158 -9.93 -25.04 3.65
CA LYS A 158 -8.58 -24.56 3.35
C LYS A 158 -8.29 -23.30 4.17
N ILE A 159 -7.01 -22.92 4.24
CA ILE A 159 -6.57 -21.80 5.09
C ILE A 159 -7.20 -20.46 4.66
N GLU A 160 -7.50 -20.27 3.38
CA GLU A 160 -8.11 -19.03 2.87
C GLU A 160 -9.55 -18.83 3.38
N ASP A 161 -10.23 -19.92 3.79
CA ASP A 161 -11.56 -19.83 4.37
C ASP A 161 -11.55 -19.21 5.79
N ILE A 162 -10.37 -19.14 6.43
CA ILE A 162 -10.19 -18.53 7.74
C ILE A 162 -9.89 -17.06 7.58
N GLY A 163 -10.64 -16.20 8.26
CA GLY A 163 -10.48 -14.75 8.16
C GLY A 163 -9.08 -14.26 8.56
N PHE A 164 -8.54 -13.31 7.81
CA PHE A 164 -7.20 -12.75 7.98
C PHE A 164 -6.87 -12.35 9.43
N LYS A 165 -7.78 -11.64 10.12
CA LYS A 165 -7.54 -11.20 11.51
C LYS A 165 -7.28 -12.36 12.45
N TYR A 166 -7.99 -13.47 12.28
CA TYR A 166 -7.81 -14.63 13.14
C TYR A 166 -6.43 -15.27 12.94
N LYS A 167 -6.00 -15.39 11.70
CA LYS A 167 -4.65 -15.87 11.32
C LYS A 167 -3.57 -14.95 11.87
N LEU A 168 -3.70 -13.64 11.68
CA LEU A 168 -2.74 -12.64 12.11
C LEU A 168 -2.52 -12.66 13.63
N TRP A 169 -3.60 -12.61 14.40
CA TRP A 169 -3.49 -12.59 15.86
C TRP A 169 -3.04 -13.94 16.45
N ALA A 170 -3.43 -15.08 15.85
CA ALA A 170 -2.93 -16.38 16.24
C ALA A 170 -1.43 -16.50 15.95
N PHE A 171 -0.97 -16.03 14.79
CA PHE A 171 0.45 -15.97 14.43
C PHE A 171 1.25 -15.12 15.42
N HIS A 172 0.78 -13.89 15.69
CA HIS A 172 1.45 -12.98 16.63
C HIS A 172 1.54 -13.57 18.05
N LYS A 173 0.47 -14.24 18.53
CA LYS A 173 0.48 -14.88 19.84
C LYS A 173 1.55 -15.96 19.98
N GLN A 174 1.86 -16.67 18.88
CA GLN A 174 2.89 -17.71 18.86
C GLN A 174 4.31 -17.18 18.65
N ASN A 175 4.45 -16.12 17.85
CA ASN A 175 5.75 -15.74 17.29
C ASN A 175 6.18 -14.30 17.63
N GLU A 176 5.37 -13.52 18.30
CA GLU A 176 5.58 -12.11 18.62
C GLU A 176 6.40 -11.33 17.57
N PHE A 177 5.78 -10.35 16.94
CA PHE A 177 6.44 -9.43 16.03
C PHE A 177 5.86 -8.02 16.18
N GLU A 178 6.63 -7.00 15.80
CA GLU A 178 6.20 -5.61 15.88
C GLU A 178 5.18 -5.27 14.79
N GLY A 179 4.20 -4.42 15.12
CA GLY A 179 3.29 -3.83 14.14
C GLY A 179 2.03 -4.65 13.86
N VAL A 180 1.70 -5.66 14.66
CA VAL A 180 0.45 -6.42 14.50
C VAL A 180 -0.80 -5.52 14.51
N GLY A 181 -0.80 -4.47 15.33
CA GLY A 181 -1.90 -3.50 15.40
C GLY A 181 -2.05 -2.67 14.11
N GLU A 182 -0.95 -2.30 13.48
CA GLU A 182 -0.93 -1.61 12.20
C GLU A 182 -1.54 -2.50 11.11
N LEU A 183 -1.13 -3.78 11.04
CA LEU A 183 -1.69 -4.74 10.07
C LEU A 183 -3.17 -5.06 10.34
N ASP A 184 -3.59 -5.14 11.61
CA ASP A 184 -5.01 -5.30 11.96
C ASP A 184 -5.85 -4.10 11.53
N ASN A 185 -5.32 -2.88 11.68
CA ASN A 185 -5.99 -1.66 11.26
C ASN A 185 -6.10 -1.50 9.74
N VAL A 186 -5.19 -2.09 8.96
CA VAL A 186 -5.25 -2.10 7.49
C VAL A 186 -6.61 -2.57 6.97
N ILE A 187 -7.18 -3.62 7.59
CA ILE A 187 -8.50 -4.13 7.21
C ILE A 187 -9.60 -3.11 7.48
N ASN A 188 -9.55 -2.46 8.64
CA ASN A 188 -10.54 -1.45 9.01
C ASN A 188 -10.51 -0.26 8.04
N VAL A 189 -9.31 0.18 7.66
CA VAL A 189 -9.11 1.23 6.65
C VAL A 189 -9.69 0.79 5.31
N ARG A 190 -9.29 -0.40 4.82
CA ARG A 190 -9.78 -0.94 3.55
C ARG A 190 -11.31 -1.04 3.55
N ASN A 191 -11.92 -1.57 4.61
CA ASN A 191 -13.36 -1.74 4.69
C ASN A 191 -14.08 -0.38 4.76
N SER A 192 -13.61 0.57 5.55
CA SER A 192 -14.22 1.90 5.66
C SER A 192 -14.14 2.72 4.38
N LEU A 193 -13.08 2.55 3.58
CA LEU A 193 -12.87 3.28 2.34
C LEU A 193 -13.49 2.59 1.12
N SER A 194 -13.64 1.26 1.16
CA SER A 194 -14.34 0.49 0.10
C SER A 194 -15.85 0.71 0.13
N HIS A 195 -16.41 0.90 1.32
CA HIS A 195 -17.81 1.28 1.45
C HIS A 195 -17.94 2.78 1.23
N ARG A 196 -18.41 3.20 0.06
CA ARG A 196 -18.71 4.60 -0.30
C ARG A 196 -19.82 5.22 0.57
N SER A 197 -20.16 4.60 1.68
CA SER A 197 -21.14 5.08 2.66
C SER A 197 -20.57 6.28 3.42
N ILE A 198 -21.22 7.41 3.24
CA ILE A 198 -20.83 8.74 3.73
C ILE A 198 -21.07 8.92 5.24
N LYS A 199 -21.56 7.91 5.94
CA LYS A 199 -21.76 8.00 7.40
C LYS A 199 -20.43 7.84 8.10
N VAL A 200 -19.80 8.97 8.39
CA VAL A 200 -18.60 9.04 9.21
C VAL A 200 -19.01 9.03 10.68
N ASN A 201 -18.53 8.03 11.41
CA ASN A 201 -18.75 7.96 12.85
C ASN A 201 -17.87 8.99 13.58
N LYS A 202 -18.46 9.69 14.59
CA LYS A 202 -17.72 10.64 15.44
C LYS A 202 -16.40 10.12 16.01
N PRO A 203 -16.26 8.84 16.44
CA PRO A 203 -14.99 8.28 16.90
C PRO A 203 -13.87 8.31 15.85
N GLU A 204 -14.22 8.15 14.58
CA GLU A 204 -13.25 8.18 13.47
C GLU A 204 -12.68 9.58 13.24
N ILE A 205 -13.51 10.61 13.35
CA ILE A 205 -13.08 12.02 13.25
C ILE A 205 -12.07 12.34 14.36
N SER A 206 -12.37 11.97 15.59
CA SER A 206 -11.49 12.21 16.73
C SER A 206 -10.15 11.48 16.56
N TYR A 207 -10.16 10.28 16.06
CA TYR A 207 -8.94 9.49 15.78
C TYR A 207 -8.09 10.15 14.71
N LEU A 208 -8.66 10.48 13.55
CA LEU A 208 -7.93 11.15 12.46
C LEU A 208 -7.36 12.50 12.91
N ARG A 209 -8.16 13.29 13.62
CA ARG A 209 -7.75 14.56 14.18
C ARG A 209 -6.55 14.41 15.10
N SER A 210 -6.60 13.46 16.04
CA SER A 210 -5.50 13.24 16.99
C SER A 210 -4.18 12.85 16.30
N ILE A 211 -4.24 12.07 15.22
CA ILE A 211 -3.06 11.74 14.44
C ILE A 211 -2.51 12.96 13.71
N LEU A 212 -3.36 13.72 13.03
CA LEU A 212 -2.95 14.93 12.30
C LEU A 212 -2.34 15.98 13.22
N GLU A 213 -2.90 16.17 14.43
CA GLU A 213 -2.33 17.02 15.46
C GLU A 213 -0.96 16.50 15.94
N LYS A 214 -0.85 15.21 16.24
CA LYS A 214 0.39 14.56 16.68
C LYS A 214 1.51 14.65 15.64
N GLU A 215 1.18 14.49 14.37
CA GLU A 215 2.12 14.63 13.25
C GLU A 215 2.40 16.11 12.89
N GLY A 216 1.74 17.05 13.58
CA GLY A 216 1.88 18.48 13.33
C GLY A 216 1.37 18.93 11.96
N ALA A 217 0.48 18.15 11.33
CA ALA A 217 -0.13 18.49 10.04
C ALA A 217 -1.24 19.54 10.20
N ILE A 218 -1.94 19.52 11.32
CA ILE A 218 -2.94 20.49 11.72
C ILE A 218 -2.69 20.93 13.15
N PHE A 219 -3.19 22.12 13.53
CA PHE A 219 -3.14 22.61 14.89
C PHE A 219 -4.39 23.43 15.21
N THR A 220 -4.74 23.54 16.48
CA THR A 220 -5.92 24.26 16.92
C THR A 220 -5.53 25.67 17.34
N ILE A 221 -6.22 26.70 16.80
CA ILE A 221 -6.14 28.09 17.24
C ILE A 221 -7.57 28.58 17.48
N ASP A 222 -7.82 29.12 18.66
CA ASP A 222 -9.12 29.72 19.03
C ASP A 222 -10.34 28.86 18.70
N GLY A 223 -10.22 27.54 18.85
CA GLY A 223 -11.29 26.59 18.56
C GLY A 223 -11.43 26.20 17.09
N GLY A 224 -10.63 26.79 16.19
CA GLY A 224 -10.55 26.38 14.77
C GLY A 224 -9.35 25.49 14.48
N MET A 225 -9.45 24.66 13.46
CA MET A 225 -8.34 23.82 13.01
C MET A 225 -7.65 24.46 11.81
N ILE A 226 -6.33 24.51 11.84
CA ILE A 226 -5.50 25.15 10.79
C ILE A 226 -4.49 24.15 10.25
N LYS A 227 -4.35 24.15 8.93
CA LYS A 227 -3.32 23.35 8.23
C LYS A 227 -1.95 24.03 8.34
N LYS A 228 -0.91 23.24 8.65
CA LYS A 228 0.46 23.73 8.69
C LYS A 228 0.93 24.15 7.28
N GLY A 229 1.58 25.32 7.20
CA GLY A 229 2.25 25.79 5.96
C GLY A 229 1.36 26.54 4.98
N THR A 230 0.11 26.86 5.32
CA THR A 230 -0.75 27.77 4.55
C THR A 230 -0.64 29.19 5.08
N PRO A 231 -0.48 30.25 4.23
CA PRO A 231 -0.46 31.64 4.68
C PRO A 231 -1.82 32.11 5.20
N ASP A 232 -2.91 31.50 4.71
CA ASP A 232 -4.26 31.80 5.17
C ASP A 232 -4.80 30.61 6.00
N ALA A 233 -5.37 30.92 7.15
CA ALA A 233 -6.00 29.93 8.01
C ALA A 233 -7.14 29.23 7.26
N VAL A 234 -6.87 28.02 6.79
CA VAL A 234 -7.95 27.16 6.27
C VAL A 234 -8.62 26.51 7.45
N TYR A 235 -9.78 27.03 7.82
CA TYR A 235 -10.60 26.42 8.85
C TYR A 235 -11.17 25.11 8.34
N TYR A 236 -10.75 24.02 8.94
CA TYR A 236 -11.41 22.73 8.72
C TYR A 236 -12.70 22.72 9.55
N SER A 237 -13.83 22.71 8.87
CA SER A 237 -15.09 22.29 9.52
C SER A 237 -14.89 20.85 10.03
N ASP A 238 -15.61 20.45 11.08
CA ASP A 238 -15.61 19.07 11.62
C ASP A 238 -16.14 18.05 10.56
N ASN A 239 -15.52 18.05 9.39
CA ASN A 239 -15.85 17.22 8.26
C ASN A 239 -14.75 16.16 8.13
N ALA A 240 -15.08 14.93 8.48
CA ALA A 240 -14.18 13.79 8.38
C ALA A 240 -13.55 13.61 7.01
N LYS A 241 -14.20 14.10 5.94
CA LYS A 241 -13.65 14.05 4.58
C LYS A 241 -12.37 14.86 4.47
N ASN A 242 -12.30 16.04 5.11
CA ASN A 242 -11.11 16.88 5.09
C ASN A 242 -9.98 16.26 5.92
N TYR A 243 -10.29 15.72 7.11
CA TYR A 243 -9.29 15.03 7.93
C TYR A 243 -8.75 13.76 7.25
N ARG A 244 -9.59 12.99 6.57
CA ARG A 244 -9.15 11.85 5.79
C ARG A 244 -8.22 12.25 4.65
N PHE A 245 -8.55 13.31 3.94
CA PHE A 245 -7.70 13.81 2.86
C PHE A 245 -6.32 14.19 3.38
N GLU A 246 -6.24 15.00 4.46
CA GLU A 246 -4.96 15.38 5.04
C GLU A 246 -4.20 14.18 5.62
N PHE A 247 -4.89 13.24 6.23
CA PHE A 247 -4.27 12.01 6.72
C PHE A 247 -3.59 11.21 5.61
N PHE A 248 -4.20 11.13 4.43
CA PHE A 248 -3.64 10.41 3.29
C PHE A 248 -2.42 11.10 2.66
N LEU A 249 -2.18 12.37 2.96
CA LEU A 249 -0.99 13.09 2.53
C LEU A 249 0.21 12.89 3.47
N LEU A 250 0.00 12.34 4.67
CA LEU A 250 1.07 12.05 5.62
C LEU A 250 1.86 10.81 5.18
N GLU A 251 3.17 10.85 5.38
CA GLU A 251 4.03 9.70 5.12
C GLU A 251 4.10 8.71 6.28
N ALA A 252 3.99 9.21 7.51
CA ALA A 252 4.13 8.40 8.71
C ALA A 252 3.21 7.18 8.79
N PRO A 253 1.92 7.24 8.43
CA PRO A 253 1.05 6.05 8.39
C PRO A 253 1.53 4.99 7.41
N TYR A 254 1.96 5.37 6.20
CA TYR A 254 2.48 4.44 5.19
C TYR A 254 3.74 3.74 5.70
N ASN A 255 4.69 4.51 6.25
CA ASN A 255 5.95 3.97 6.74
C ASN A 255 5.76 3.02 7.93
N ARG A 256 4.83 3.30 8.84
CA ARG A 256 4.52 2.39 9.96
C ARG A 256 3.94 1.06 9.49
N ILE A 257 3.00 1.11 8.53
CA ILE A 257 2.37 -0.10 7.98
C ILE A 257 3.37 -0.92 7.17
N GLU A 258 4.19 -0.27 6.35
CA GLU A 258 5.27 -0.94 5.61
C GLU A 258 6.27 -1.64 6.55
N LYS A 259 6.72 -0.94 7.60
CA LYS A 259 7.58 -1.52 8.62
C LYS A 259 6.94 -2.74 9.29
N ALA A 260 5.63 -2.68 9.55
CA ALA A 260 4.89 -3.80 10.12
C ALA A 260 4.81 -5.00 9.15
N LEU A 261 4.66 -4.74 7.84
CA LEU A 261 4.72 -5.79 6.82
C LEU A 261 6.11 -6.42 6.75
N CYS A 262 7.18 -5.62 6.74
CA CYS A 262 8.57 -6.13 6.79
C CYS A 262 8.77 -7.03 8.01
N ALA A 263 8.35 -6.59 9.20
CA ALA A 263 8.48 -7.36 10.42
C ALA A 263 7.70 -8.71 10.37
N LEU A 264 6.56 -8.74 9.69
CA LEU A 264 5.82 -9.98 9.45
C LEU A 264 6.60 -10.91 8.51
N VAL A 265 7.15 -10.39 7.41
CA VAL A 265 7.95 -11.17 6.44
C VAL A 265 9.15 -11.79 7.13
N ASP A 266 9.95 -10.98 7.84
CA ASP A 266 11.14 -11.43 8.54
C ASP A 266 10.79 -12.53 9.57
N LYS A 267 9.69 -12.34 10.30
CA LYS A 267 9.25 -13.32 11.29
C LYS A 267 8.78 -14.63 10.67
N ILE A 268 8.08 -14.57 9.53
CA ILE A 268 7.65 -15.78 8.79
C ILE A 268 8.89 -16.50 8.25
N TYR A 269 9.82 -15.79 7.63
CA TYR A 269 11.08 -16.36 7.13
C TYR A 269 11.86 -17.07 8.24
N GLU A 270 11.94 -16.47 9.45
CA GLU A 270 12.61 -17.09 10.61
C GLU A 270 11.93 -18.39 11.07
N LYS A 271 10.62 -18.58 10.83
CA LYS A 271 9.80 -19.66 11.42
C LYS A 271 9.41 -20.79 10.45
N ILE A 272 9.73 -20.65 9.18
CA ILE A 272 9.60 -21.70 8.17
C ILE A 272 10.89 -22.53 8.11
#